data_0cceceb8669d24fec28d3bc820170702
#
_entry.id   0cceceb8669d24fec28d3bc820170702
#
_cell.length_a   1.000
_cell.length_b   1.000
_cell.length_c   1.000
_cell.angle_alpha   90.00
_cell.angle_beta   90.00
_cell.angle_gamma   90.00
#
_symmetry.space_group_name_H-M   'P 1'
#
loop_
_entity.id
_entity.type
_entity.pdbx_description
1 polymer ?
#
loop_
_entity_poly.entity_id
_entity_poly.type
_entity_poly.pdbx_seq_one_letter_code
_entity_poly.pdbx_strand_id
1 'polypeptide(L)'
;MFPSSKTVKLVHGTRTTVKIVTLGSRIFVTSFQLAGVQGVIVDSPQNALSEIKKLADDPDVGLVLVSEDISTPISTDLTKLRATRSKPLIFSLPSAGSEKQEVDYRKMLKTILGV
;
A
#
# COMPACT_ATOMS: atom_id res chain seq x y z
N MET A 1 11.59 -15.25 12.44
CA MET A 1 11.52 -14.16 11.45
C MET A 1 10.16 -14.16 10.77
N PHE A 2 9.55 -13.01 10.71
CA PHE A 2 8.23 -12.91 10.12
C PHE A 2 8.34 -12.68 8.61
N PRO A 3 7.41 -13.18 7.82
CA PRO A 3 7.40 -12.86 6.41
C PRO A 3 7.28 -11.33 6.24
N SER A 4 8.11 -10.79 5.38
CA SER A 4 8.16 -9.36 5.16
C SER A 4 7.03 -8.85 4.28
N SER A 5 6.28 -9.73 3.65
CA SER A 5 5.19 -9.34 2.76
C SER A 5 4.14 -10.42 2.68
N LYS A 6 2.89 -9.98 2.51
CA LYS A 6 1.80 -10.87 2.20
C LYS A 6 1.68 -11.00 0.70
N THR A 7 1.60 -12.20 0.21
CA THR A 7 1.44 -12.49 -1.20
C THR A 7 0.01 -12.93 -1.46
N VAL A 8 -0.62 -12.35 -2.46
CA VAL A 8 -1.98 -12.68 -2.84
C VAL A 8 -1.94 -13.51 -4.11
N LYS A 9 -2.59 -14.66 -4.09
CA LYS A 9 -2.70 -15.51 -5.27
C LYS A 9 -3.89 -15.06 -6.11
N LEU A 10 -3.64 -14.86 -7.37
CA LEU A 10 -4.71 -14.61 -8.33
C LEU A 10 -5.34 -15.94 -8.72
N VAL A 11 -6.69 -15.95 -8.69
CA VAL A 11 -7.46 -17.18 -8.90
C VAL A 11 -7.81 -17.29 -10.32
N HIS A 12 -7.65 -17.91 -11.19
CA HIS A 12 -8.04 -18.16 -12.59
C HIS A 12 -7.07 -19.10 -13.31
N GLY A 13 -6.61 -20.09 -12.57
CA GLY A 13 -5.72 -21.07 -13.17
C GLY A 13 -4.32 -20.59 -13.45
N THR A 14 -4.05 -19.33 -13.26
CA THR A 14 -2.72 -18.76 -13.39
C THR A 14 -2.13 -18.57 -12.00
N ARG A 15 -1.00 -19.15 -11.76
CA ARG A 15 -0.31 -19.00 -10.48
C ARG A 15 0.47 -17.70 -10.43
N THR A 16 -0.24 -16.60 -10.55
CA THR A 16 0.40 -15.30 -10.43
C THR A 16 0.23 -14.81 -8.99
N THR A 17 1.33 -14.49 -8.34
CA THR A 17 1.32 -13.89 -7.02
C THR A 17 1.78 -12.45 -7.14
N VAL A 18 1.17 -11.58 -6.34
CA VAL A 18 1.54 -10.17 -6.29
C VAL A 18 1.80 -9.78 -4.86
N LYS A 19 2.75 -8.86 -4.68
CA LYS A 19 3.06 -8.31 -3.38
C LYS A 19 2.22 -7.08 -3.14
N ILE A 20 1.79 -6.93 -1.89
CA ILE A 20 1.12 -5.74 -1.41
C ILE A 20 2.10 -5.01 -0.49
N VAL A 21 2.31 -3.72 -0.73
CA VAL A 21 3.22 -2.91 0.07
C VAL A 21 2.49 -1.69 0.56
N THR A 22 2.67 -1.37 1.84
CA THR A 22 2.09 -0.17 2.44
C THR A 22 3.16 0.89 2.64
N LEU A 23 2.77 2.15 2.50
CA LEU A 23 3.64 3.29 2.75
C LEU A 23 2.92 4.29 3.64
N GLY A 24 3.60 4.75 4.66
CA GLY A 24 3.03 5.77 5.52
C GLY A 24 3.78 5.89 6.83
N SER A 25 3.11 6.45 7.82
CA SER A 25 3.65 6.59 9.17
C SER A 25 3.84 5.22 9.82
N ARG A 26 4.54 5.21 10.93
CA ARG A 26 4.75 3.99 11.69
C ARG A 26 3.44 3.31 12.07
N ILE A 27 2.45 4.09 12.51
CA ILE A 27 1.15 3.55 12.91
C ILE A 27 0.44 2.91 11.71
N PHE A 28 0.45 3.58 10.59
CA PHE A 28 -0.17 3.08 9.36
C PHE A 28 0.45 1.75 8.95
N VAL A 29 1.77 1.74 8.80
CA VAL A 29 2.50 0.55 8.35
C VAL A 29 2.36 -0.60 9.35
N THR A 30 2.49 -0.31 10.64
CA THR A 30 2.40 -1.33 11.68
C THR A 30 1.03 -2.00 11.70
N SER A 31 -0.04 -1.23 11.48
CA SER A 31 -1.38 -1.77 11.42
C SER A 31 -1.51 -2.85 10.34
N PHE A 32 -0.92 -2.62 9.18
CA PHE A 32 -0.93 -3.60 8.10
C PHE A 32 0.03 -4.75 8.35
N GLN A 33 1.14 -4.50 9.01
CA GLN A 33 2.10 -5.55 9.36
C GLN A 33 1.46 -6.60 10.28
N LEU A 34 0.54 -6.19 11.12
CA LEU A 34 -0.22 -7.13 11.95
C LEU A 34 -1.06 -8.09 11.11
N ALA A 35 -1.40 -7.70 9.90
CA ALA A 35 -2.11 -8.56 8.95
C ALA A 35 -1.15 -9.28 8.00
N GLY A 36 0.14 -9.13 8.19
CA GLY A 36 1.15 -9.81 7.35
C GLY A 36 1.52 -9.05 6.09
N VAL A 37 1.20 -7.77 6.00
CA VAL A 37 1.49 -6.96 4.82
C VAL A 37 2.80 -6.20 5.02
N GLN A 38 3.70 -6.29 4.05
CA GLN A 38 4.95 -5.56 4.08
C GLN A 38 4.71 -4.06 4.02
N GLY A 39 5.57 -3.29 4.67
CA GLY A 39 5.42 -1.85 4.65
C GLY A 39 6.75 -1.12 4.71
N VAL A 40 6.72 0.12 4.23
CA VAL A 40 7.84 1.04 4.28
C VAL A 40 7.39 2.26 5.07
N ILE A 41 8.09 2.53 6.17
CA ILE A 41 7.81 3.71 6.98
C ILE A 41 8.48 4.90 6.32
N VAL A 42 7.70 5.94 6.03
CA VAL A 42 8.20 7.17 5.43
C VAL A 42 7.85 8.34 6.34
N ASP A 43 8.71 9.33 6.35
CA ASP A 43 8.56 10.50 7.21
C ASP A 43 8.24 11.78 6.44
N SER A 44 8.23 11.72 5.13
CA SER A 44 7.90 12.87 4.30
C SER A 44 7.27 12.43 2.98
N PRO A 45 6.48 13.32 2.34
CA PRO A 45 5.92 13.01 1.01
C PRO A 45 7.00 12.77 -0.05
N GLN A 46 8.12 13.47 0.03
CA GLN A 46 9.22 13.29 -0.91
C GLN A 46 9.84 11.91 -0.79
N ASN A 47 10.06 11.46 0.43
CA ASN A 47 10.55 10.10 0.69
C ASN A 47 9.57 9.07 0.17
N ALA A 48 8.28 9.30 0.39
CA ALA A 48 7.25 8.40 -0.09
C ALA A 48 7.28 8.28 -1.60
N LEU A 49 7.39 9.40 -2.29
CA LEU A 49 7.45 9.39 -3.76
C LEU A 49 8.65 8.61 -4.28
N SER A 50 9.81 8.80 -3.65
CA SER A 50 11.01 8.06 -4.00
C SER A 50 10.81 6.55 -3.82
N GLU A 51 10.22 6.15 -2.71
CA GLU A 51 9.94 4.73 -2.45
C GLU A 51 8.89 4.16 -3.40
N ILE A 52 7.87 4.93 -3.73
CA ILE A 52 6.84 4.49 -4.68
C ILE A 52 7.45 4.26 -6.06
N LYS A 53 8.37 5.12 -6.49
CA LYS A 53 9.05 4.93 -7.77
C LYS A 53 9.88 3.66 -7.78
N LYS A 54 10.54 3.34 -6.69
CA LYS A 54 11.29 2.08 -6.56
C LYS A 54 10.35 0.87 -6.63
N LEU A 55 9.21 0.96 -5.95
CA LEU A 55 8.22 -0.11 -5.97
C LEU A 55 7.59 -0.28 -7.35
N ALA A 56 7.43 0.82 -8.08
CA ALA A 56 6.89 0.77 -9.43
C ALA A 56 7.81 0.03 -10.40
N ASP A 57 9.10 -0.02 -10.11
CA ASP A 57 10.07 -0.75 -10.91
C ASP A 57 10.15 -2.24 -10.56
N ASP A 58 9.50 -2.65 -9.46
CA ASP A 58 9.49 -4.06 -9.05
C ASP A 58 8.28 -4.76 -9.70
N PRO A 59 8.53 -5.74 -10.60
CA PRO A 59 7.43 -6.41 -11.30
C PRO A 59 6.56 -7.26 -10.39
N ASP A 60 7.04 -7.61 -9.20
CA ASP A 60 6.28 -8.43 -8.26
C ASP A 60 5.30 -7.61 -7.42
N VAL A 61 5.47 -6.29 -7.37
CA VAL A 61 4.57 -5.42 -6.62
C VAL A 61 3.33 -5.12 -7.45
N GLY A 62 2.17 -5.56 -6.96
CA GLY A 62 0.90 -5.35 -7.65
C GLY A 62 0.03 -4.28 -7.02
N LEU A 63 0.24 -3.98 -5.75
CA LEU A 63 -0.60 -3.04 -5.02
C LEU A 63 0.23 -2.26 -4.02
N VAL A 64 0.07 -0.95 -4.02
CA VAL A 64 0.70 -0.06 -3.05
C VAL A 64 -0.41 0.71 -2.33
N LEU A 65 -0.42 0.61 -1.01
CA LEU A 65 -1.38 1.31 -0.17
C LEU A 65 -0.66 2.45 0.54
N VAL A 66 -1.11 3.66 0.29
CA VAL A 66 -0.46 4.87 0.82
C VAL A 66 -1.43 5.60 1.74
N SER A 67 -0.95 6.08 2.88
CA SER A 67 -1.80 6.87 3.76
C SER A 67 -2.10 8.23 3.13
N GLU A 68 -3.32 8.74 3.34
CA GLU A 68 -3.77 9.98 2.71
C GLU A 68 -2.93 11.19 3.08
N ASP A 69 -2.47 11.26 4.32
CA ASP A 69 -1.64 12.37 4.76
C ASP A 69 -0.33 12.46 3.97
N ILE A 70 0.15 11.33 3.46
CA ILE A 70 1.35 11.27 2.62
C ILE A 70 0.99 11.45 1.15
N SER A 71 -0.09 10.84 0.69
CA SER A 71 -0.43 10.82 -0.74
C SER A 71 -0.99 12.16 -1.24
N THR A 72 -1.69 12.90 -0.39
CA THR A 72 -2.32 14.15 -0.80
C THR A 72 -1.30 15.18 -1.33
N PRO A 73 -0.19 15.44 -0.64
CA PRO A 73 0.81 16.38 -1.15
C PRO A 73 1.47 15.96 -2.47
N ILE A 74 1.47 14.66 -2.80
CA ILE A 74 2.10 14.15 -4.01
C ILE A 74 1.07 13.59 -5.00
N SER A 75 -0.17 14.01 -4.88
CA SER A 75 -1.26 13.48 -5.71
C SER A 75 -1.03 13.69 -7.21
N THR A 76 -0.46 14.81 -7.59
CA THR A 76 -0.15 15.10 -9.00
C THR A 76 0.89 14.10 -9.53
N ASP A 77 1.92 13.84 -8.76
CA ASP A 77 2.97 12.89 -9.14
C ASP A 77 2.43 11.46 -9.22
N LEU A 78 1.53 11.10 -8.29
CA LEU A 78 0.90 9.78 -8.33
C LEU A 78 -0.01 9.62 -9.55
N THR A 79 -0.72 10.68 -9.92
CA THR A 79 -1.55 10.67 -11.12
C THR A 79 -0.71 10.44 -12.37
N LYS A 80 0.44 11.09 -12.46
CA LYS A 80 1.38 10.89 -13.57
C LYS A 80 1.89 9.46 -13.62
N LEU A 81 2.23 8.90 -12.47
CA LEU A 81 2.67 7.50 -12.39
C LEU A 81 1.58 6.54 -12.87
N ARG A 82 0.35 6.77 -12.43
CA ARG A 82 -0.77 5.93 -12.85
C ARG A 82 -1.02 6.00 -14.35
N ALA A 83 -0.78 7.17 -14.94
CA ALA A 83 -0.97 7.36 -16.38
C ALA A 83 0.11 6.67 -17.22
N THR A 84 1.32 6.54 -16.68
CA THR A 84 2.46 5.98 -17.41
C THR A 84 2.66 4.49 -17.16
N ARG A 85 2.11 3.96 -16.07
CA ARG A 85 2.32 2.57 -15.69
C ARG A 85 0.99 1.91 -15.30
N SER A 86 0.78 0.71 -15.80
CA SER A 86 -0.40 -0.09 -15.41
C SER A 86 -0.22 -0.76 -14.05
N LYS A 87 1.01 -0.96 -13.63
CA LYS A 87 1.35 -1.56 -12.32
C LYS A 87 2.36 -0.68 -11.61
N PRO A 88 2.36 -0.68 -10.30
CA PRO A 88 1.36 -1.24 -9.40
C PRO A 88 0.11 -0.36 -9.32
N LEU A 89 -0.97 -0.92 -8.81
CA LEU A 89 -2.14 -0.11 -8.44
C LEU A 89 -1.79 0.64 -7.16
N ILE A 90 -2.11 1.93 -7.12
CA ILE A 90 -1.80 2.76 -5.97
C ILE A 90 -3.11 3.29 -5.38
N PHE A 91 -3.39 2.94 -4.14
CA PHE A 91 -4.58 3.38 -3.43
C PHE A 91 -4.20 4.22 -2.23
N SER A 92 -4.93 5.31 -2.05
CA SER A 92 -4.79 6.14 -0.85
C SER A 92 -5.84 5.72 0.17
N LEU A 93 -5.41 5.51 1.40
CA LEU A 93 -6.27 5.12 2.50
C LEU A 93 -6.21 6.17 3.60
N PRO A 94 -7.33 6.38 4.33
CA PRO A 94 -7.31 7.29 5.46
C PRO A 94 -6.24 6.89 6.47
N SER A 95 -5.57 7.88 7.05
CA SER A 95 -4.61 7.60 8.11
C SER A 95 -5.35 7.24 9.39
N ALA A 96 -4.81 6.26 10.13
CA ALA A 96 -5.37 5.86 11.39
C ALA A 96 -5.14 6.95 12.44
N GLY A 97 -6.19 7.62 12.88
CA GLY A 97 -6.07 8.70 13.84
C GLY A 97 -7.20 8.81 14.82
N SER A 98 -8.36 8.24 14.53
CA SER A 98 -9.50 8.25 15.43
C SER A 98 -10.12 6.87 15.51
N GLU A 99 -10.86 6.62 16.59
CA GLU A 99 -11.55 5.34 16.77
C GLU A 99 -12.47 5.01 15.60
N LYS A 100 -13.18 6.02 15.12
CA LYS A 100 -14.09 5.87 14.02
C LYS A 100 -13.37 5.48 12.74
N GLN A 101 -12.21 6.08 12.50
CA GLN A 101 -11.39 5.74 11.35
C GLN A 101 -10.80 4.33 11.46
N GLU A 102 -10.51 3.89 12.68
CA GLU A 102 -10.00 2.56 12.91
C GLU A 102 -10.97 1.47 12.48
N VAL A 103 -12.26 1.66 12.79
CA VAL A 103 -13.30 0.70 12.41
C VAL A 103 -13.45 0.64 10.89
N ASP A 104 -13.51 1.79 10.23
CA ASP A 104 -13.60 1.86 8.78
C ASP A 104 -12.35 1.28 8.12
N TYR A 105 -11.21 1.50 8.73
CA TYR A 105 -9.93 1.00 8.28
C TYR A 105 -9.89 -0.53 8.25
N ARG A 106 -10.38 -1.16 9.29
CA ARG A 106 -10.46 -2.62 9.36
C ARG A 106 -11.37 -3.18 8.28
N LYS A 107 -12.48 -2.51 8.01
CA LYS A 107 -13.39 -2.92 6.94
C LYS A 107 -12.72 -2.82 5.59
N MET A 108 -12.02 -1.72 5.34
CA MET A 108 -11.29 -1.54 4.10
C MET A 108 -10.21 -2.58 3.93
N LEU A 109 -9.49 -2.88 5.00
CA LEU A 109 -8.45 -3.88 4.99
C LEU A 109 -9.00 -5.26 4.63
N LYS A 110 -10.12 -5.64 5.23
CA LYS A 110 -10.77 -6.91 4.91
C LYS A 110 -11.20 -6.98 3.46
N THR A 111 -11.77 -5.90 2.95
CA THR A 111 -12.22 -5.84 1.57
C THR A 111 -11.06 -5.96 0.59
N ILE A 112 -9.98 -5.22 0.84
CA ILE A 112 -8.81 -5.21 -0.05
C ILE A 112 -8.07 -6.54 -0.02
N LEU A 113 -7.93 -7.13 1.15
CA LEU A 113 -7.21 -8.39 1.32
C LEU A 113 -8.06 -9.62 1.05
N GLY A 114 -9.37 -9.46 0.86
CA GLY A 114 -10.28 -10.56 0.59
C GLY A 114 -10.49 -11.51 1.77
N VAL A 115 -10.46 -10.95 2.97
CA VAL A 115 -10.57 -11.76 4.20
C VAL A 115 -11.96 -11.70 4.77
#